data_7b71f7ecc63689e84584b3255ef56474
#
_entry.id   7b71f7ecc63689e84584b3255ef56474
#
_cell.length_a   1.000
_cell.length_b   1.000
_cell.length_c   1.000
_cell.angle_alpha   90.00
_cell.angle_beta   90.00
_cell.angle_gamma   90.00
#
_symmetry.space_group_name_H-M   'P 1'
#
loop_
_entity.id
_entity.type
_entity.pdbx_description
1 polymer ?
#
loop_
_entity_poly.entity_id
_entity_poly.type
_entity_poly.pdbx_seq_one_letter_code
_entity_poly.pdbx_strand_id
1 'polypeptide(L)'
;MEFVAGQTAIIVPVPEAESAMSRWREKFNDSARAGVPAHVTVIAPFLLLDRIAAVVQELSELVNGFAAFEATFSRFDEFPGVLYLAPDDGAPFSQLTEAVARRWPEAPPYAGEVEDPIPHLTVAVGQDPATVTDMIRDATAYLPLVSWIGEAWLLWFDGRTWSRAAVLPLGGAERSPR
;
A
#
# COMPACT_ATOMS: atom_id res chain seq x y z
N MET A 1 -12.59 -4.85 7.03
CA MET A 1 -13.13 -3.63 6.37
C MET A 1 -13.78 -4.04 5.06
N GLU A 2 -15.02 -3.62 4.80
CA GLU A 2 -15.74 -3.86 3.55
C GLU A 2 -15.79 -2.56 2.74
N PHE A 3 -15.43 -2.62 1.45
CA PHE A 3 -15.44 -1.45 0.56
C PHE A 3 -16.74 -1.39 -0.24
N VAL A 4 -17.23 -0.19 -0.50
CA VAL A 4 -18.40 0.07 -1.34
C VAL A 4 -18.00 0.75 -2.64
N ALA A 5 -18.79 0.54 -3.70
CA ALA A 5 -18.53 1.16 -5.01
C ALA A 5 -18.40 2.70 -4.88
N GLY A 6 -17.43 3.27 -5.57
CA GLY A 6 -17.10 4.69 -5.53
C GLY A 6 -16.10 5.08 -4.44
N GLN A 7 -15.73 4.21 -3.52
CA GLN A 7 -14.64 4.50 -2.58
C GLN A 7 -13.29 4.53 -3.29
N THR A 8 -12.39 5.35 -2.75
CA THR A 8 -11.00 5.42 -3.23
C THR A 8 -10.03 5.04 -2.12
N ALA A 9 -8.79 4.74 -2.52
CA ALA A 9 -7.68 4.45 -1.62
C ALA A 9 -6.38 5.03 -2.19
N ILE A 10 -5.46 5.40 -1.33
CA ILE A 10 -4.12 5.83 -1.72
C ILE A 10 -3.14 4.74 -1.28
N ILE A 11 -2.35 4.25 -2.22
CA ILE A 11 -1.33 3.22 -1.99
C ILE A 11 0.02 3.64 -2.54
N VAL A 12 1.08 3.06 -1.99
CA VAL A 12 2.42 3.07 -2.59
C VAL A 12 2.69 1.70 -3.19
N PRO A 13 2.76 1.57 -4.52
CA PRO A 13 3.06 0.28 -5.15
C PRO A 13 4.50 -0.14 -4.89
N VAL A 14 4.71 -1.46 -4.76
CA VAL A 14 6.03 -2.09 -4.57
C VAL A 14 6.21 -3.15 -5.67
N PRO A 15 6.63 -2.74 -6.89
CA PRO A 15 6.64 -3.64 -8.06
C PRO A 15 7.50 -4.89 -7.89
N GLU A 16 8.63 -4.78 -7.18
CA GLU A 16 9.52 -5.90 -6.92
C GLU A 16 8.85 -6.96 -6.03
N ALA A 17 7.98 -6.52 -5.09
CA ALA A 17 7.20 -7.45 -4.28
C ALA A 17 6.09 -8.14 -5.09
N GLU A 18 5.58 -7.51 -6.15
CA GLU A 18 4.58 -8.14 -7.02
C GLU A 18 5.16 -9.43 -7.64
N SER A 19 6.35 -9.35 -8.24
CA SER A 19 6.99 -10.53 -8.85
C SER A 19 7.39 -11.60 -7.83
N ALA A 20 7.79 -11.19 -6.62
CA ALA A 20 8.24 -12.10 -5.58
C ALA A 20 7.10 -12.79 -4.82
N MET A 21 5.98 -12.07 -4.60
CA MET A 21 4.90 -12.50 -3.69
C MET A 21 3.57 -12.80 -4.39
N SER A 22 3.45 -12.61 -5.72
CA SER A 22 2.19 -12.73 -6.47
C SER A 22 1.47 -14.05 -6.21
N ARG A 23 2.17 -15.20 -6.25
CA ARG A 23 1.57 -16.52 -6.08
C ARG A 23 0.81 -16.71 -4.76
N TRP A 24 1.31 -16.09 -3.67
CA TRP A 24 0.65 -16.14 -2.37
C TRP A 24 -0.42 -15.08 -2.26
N ARG A 25 -0.15 -13.87 -2.76
CA ARG A 25 -1.12 -12.78 -2.75
C ARG A 25 -2.37 -13.12 -3.56
N GLU A 26 -2.22 -13.65 -4.78
CA GLU A 26 -3.36 -14.09 -5.60
C GLU A 26 -4.20 -15.19 -4.92
N LYS A 27 -3.55 -16.07 -4.17
CA LYS A 27 -4.23 -17.17 -3.49
C LYS A 27 -4.88 -16.75 -2.17
N PHE A 28 -4.24 -15.87 -1.40
CA PHE A 28 -4.56 -15.64 0.00
C PHE A 28 -4.85 -14.17 0.36
N ASN A 29 -4.99 -13.29 -0.64
CA ASN A 29 -5.27 -11.88 -0.41
C ASN A 29 -6.36 -11.39 -1.38
N ASP A 30 -7.53 -11.06 -0.83
CA ASP A 30 -8.69 -10.60 -1.61
C ASP A 30 -8.41 -9.31 -2.38
N SER A 31 -7.59 -8.40 -1.83
CA SER A 31 -7.20 -7.17 -2.52
C SER A 31 -6.45 -7.48 -3.82
N ALA A 32 -5.53 -8.46 -3.80
CA ALA A 32 -4.81 -8.87 -5.00
C ALA A 32 -5.77 -9.44 -6.05
N ARG A 33 -6.72 -10.28 -5.64
CA ARG A 33 -7.78 -10.82 -6.54
C ARG A 33 -8.69 -9.73 -7.08
N ALA A 34 -8.86 -8.64 -6.35
CA ALA A 34 -9.60 -7.47 -6.79
C ALA A 34 -8.76 -6.48 -7.62
N GLY A 35 -7.53 -6.83 -8.01
CA GLY A 35 -6.69 -6.04 -8.91
C GLY A 35 -5.75 -5.04 -8.23
N VAL A 36 -5.61 -5.08 -6.89
CA VAL A 36 -4.64 -4.21 -6.20
C VAL A 36 -3.25 -4.85 -6.23
N PRO A 37 -2.22 -4.18 -6.78
CA PRO A 37 -0.86 -4.70 -6.81
C PRO A 37 -0.26 -4.82 -5.40
N ALA A 38 0.93 -5.39 -5.28
CA ALA A 38 1.70 -5.37 -4.05
C ALA A 38 1.98 -3.91 -3.65
N HIS A 39 1.64 -3.55 -2.41
CA HIS A 39 1.65 -2.15 -1.97
C HIS A 39 1.78 -2.01 -0.46
N VAL A 40 2.19 -0.82 -0.04
CA VAL A 40 1.95 -0.28 1.30
C VAL A 40 0.77 0.69 1.21
N THR A 41 -0.22 0.51 2.08
CA THR A 41 -1.39 1.41 2.14
C THR A 41 -1.01 2.74 2.79
N VAL A 42 -1.37 3.84 2.15
CA VAL A 42 -1.29 5.19 2.74
C VAL A 42 -2.59 5.50 3.47
N ILE A 43 -3.71 5.46 2.77
CA ILE A 43 -5.06 5.62 3.34
C ILE A 43 -6.07 4.75 2.59
N ALA A 44 -6.85 3.99 3.32
CA ALA A 44 -8.02 3.26 2.81
C ALA A 44 -9.08 3.14 3.93
N PRO A 45 -10.35 3.50 3.68
CA PRO A 45 -10.82 4.24 2.51
C PRO A 45 -10.32 5.70 2.52
N PHE A 46 -10.29 6.33 1.33
CA PHE A 46 -10.08 7.75 1.19
C PHE A 46 -11.42 8.44 0.87
N LEU A 47 -11.47 9.41 0.00
CA LEU A 47 -12.71 10.12 -0.38
C LEU A 47 -13.53 9.32 -1.41
N LEU A 48 -14.78 9.67 -1.60
CA LEU A 48 -15.58 9.13 -2.70
C LEU A 48 -15.10 9.68 -4.05
N LEU A 49 -15.26 8.88 -5.11
CA LEU A 49 -14.76 9.18 -6.46
C LEU A 49 -15.28 10.51 -7.02
N ASP A 50 -16.52 10.88 -6.71
CA ASP A 50 -17.14 12.13 -7.14
C ASP A 50 -16.47 13.37 -6.53
N ARG A 51 -15.76 13.23 -5.41
CA ARG A 51 -14.99 14.30 -4.76
C ARG A 51 -13.57 14.41 -5.29
N ILE A 52 -13.05 13.38 -5.97
CA ILE A 52 -11.64 13.30 -6.36
C ILE A 52 -11.25 14.41 -7.35
N ALA A 53 -12.10 14.74 -8.30
CA ALA A 53 -11.82 15.81 -9.27
C ALA A 53 -11.48 17.16 -8.61
N ALA A 54 -12.04 17.43 -7.44
CA ALA A 54 -11.80 18.66 -6.70
C ALA A 54 -10.49 18.66 -5.88
N VAL A 55 -9.92 17.48 -5.59
CA VAL A 55 -8.78 17.36 -4.67
C VAL A 55 -7.54 16.72 -5.28
N VAL A 56 -7.65 16.11 -6.45
CA VAL A 56 -6.55 15.31 -7.03
C VAL A 56 -5.30 16.14 -7.33
N GLN A 57 -5.46 17.39 -7.75
CA GLN A 57 -4.32 18.28 -7.98
C GLN A 57 -3.59 18.58 -6.68
N GLU A 58 -4.32 18.97 -5.63
CA GLU A 58 -3.74 19.26 -4.32
C GLU A 58 -3.10 18.01 -3.70
N LEU A 59 -3.72 16.84 -3.87
CA LEU A 59 -3.16 15.56 -3.45
C LEU A 59 -1.84 15.28 -4.19
N SER A 60 -1.79 15.55 -5.49
CA SER A 60 -0.56 15.38 -6.29
C SER A 60 0.55 16.33 -5.84
N GLU A 61 0.22 17.58 -5.56
CA GLU A 61 1.18 18.57 -5.04
C GLU A 61 1.71 18.17 -3.66
N LEU A 62 0.83 17.68 -2.77
CA LEU A 62 1.21 17.18 -1.46
C LEU A 62 2.17 16.00 -1.56
N VAL A 63 1.85 14.99 -2.39
CA VAL A 63 2.68 13.80 -2.59
C VAL A 63 4.03 14.19 -3.23
N ASN A 64 4.04 15.10 -4.19
CA ASN A 64 5.27 15.59 -4.82
C ASN A 64 6.20 16.33 -3.85
N GLY A 65 5.69 16.81 -2.73
CA GLY A 65 6.50 17.38 -1.63
C GLY A 65 7.37 16.37 -0.89
N PHE A 66 7.13 15.07 -1.06
CA PHE A 66 7.93 13.99 -0.46
C PHE A 66 8.97 13.50 -1.46
N ALA A 67 10.23 13.37 -1.01
CA ALA A 67 11.29 12.82 -1.86
C ALA A 67 11.04 11.34 -2.15
N ALA A 68 11.34 10.92 -3.38
CA ALA A 68 11.41 9.50 -3.72
C ALA A 68 12.52 8.81 -2.93
N PHE A 69 12.33 7.54 -2.56
CA PHE A 69 13.23 6.81 -1.67
C PHE A 69 13.36 5.34 -2.05
N GLU A 70 14.40 4.69 -1.54
CA GLU A 70 14.56 3.24 -1.61
C GLU A 70 13.95 2.62 -0.34
N ALA A 71 13.06 1.64 -0.51
CA ALA A 71 12.47 0.87 0.57
C ALA A 71 13.04 -0.55 0.57
N THR A 72 13.45 -1.05 1.73
CA THR A 72 13.91 -2.42 1.94
C THR A 72 12.93 -3.16 2.83
N PHE A 73 12.65 -4.41 2.47
CA PHE A 73 11.80 -5.32 3.23
C PHE A 73 12.62 -6.59 3.51
N SER A 74 13.10 -6.74 4.75
CA SER A 74 14.01 -7.84 5.12
C SER A 74 13.32 -8.95 5.89
N ARG A 75 12.09 -8.75 6.36
CA ARG A 75 11.40 -9.70 7.22
C ARG A 75 9.90 -9.74 7.01
N PHE A 76 9.34 -10.90 7.30
CA PHE A 76 7.91 -11.06 7.56
C PHE A 76 7.58 -10.67 8.99
N ASP A 77 6.34 -10.23 9.20
CA ASP A 77 5.75 -9.99 10.51
C ASP A 77 4.25 -10.27 10.42
N GLU A 78 3.55 -10.32 11.57
CA GLU A 78 2.14 -10.74 11.63
C GLU A 78 1.31 -9.80 12.51
N PHE A 79 0.12 -9.45 12.01
CA PHE A 79 -1.02 -9.06 12.85
C PHE A 79 -1.94 -10.27 13.05
N PRO A 80 -2.90 -10.26 13.96
CA PRO A 80 -3.88 -11.32 14.07
C PRO A 80 -4.55 -11.63 12.73
N GLY A 81 -4.20 -12.80 12.15
CA GLY A 81 -4.72 -13.26 10.86
C GLY A 81 -4.14 -12.60 9.61
N VAL A 82 -3.08 -11.81 9.70
CA VAL A 82 -2.46 -11.13 8.55
C VAL A 82 -0.96 -11.35 8.53
N LEU A 83 -0.45 -12.00 7.50
CA LEU A 83 0.98 -12.09 7.21
C LEU A 83 1.38 -10.93 6.28
N TYR A 84 2.43 -10.20 6.64
CA TYR A 84 2.91 -9.08 5.84
C TYR A 84 4.44 -8.99 5.80
N LEU A 85 4.95 -8.25 4.82
CA LEU A 85 6.33 -7.77 4.78
C LEU A 85 6.41 -6.42 5.49
N ALA A 86 7.28 -6.31 6.48
CA ALA A 86 7.57 -5.07 7.18
C ALA A 86 8.68 -4.30 6.45
N PRO A 87 8.50 -3.02 6.12
CA PRO A 87 9.62 -2.19 5.68
C PRO A 87 10.63 -2.03 6.83
N ASP A 88 11.92 -2.04 6.51
CA ASP A 88 13.00 -1.87 7.50
C ASP A 88 12.96 -0.47 8.09
N ASP A 89 12.63 0.54 7.26
CA ASP A 89 12.28 1.90 7.66
C ASP A 89 10.85 2.21 7.22
N GLY A 90 9.92 2.29 8.17
CA GLY A 90 8.53 2.67 7.92
C GLY A 90 8.28 4.18 7.90
N ALA A 91 9.24 5.00 8.35
CA ALA A 91 9.03 6.42 8.55
C ALA A 91 8.59 7.19 7.28
N PRO A 92 9.15 6.96 6.08
CA PRO A 92 8.69 7.65 4.88
C PRO A 92 7.21 7.37 4.55
N PHE A 93 6.75 6.14 4.75
CA PHE A 93 5.35 5.76 4.54
C PHE A 93 4.43 6.41 5.58
N SER A 94 4.82 6.36 6.87
CA SER A 94 4.05 6.98 7.95
C SER A 94 3.91 8.49 7.76
N GLN A 95 4.98 9.18 7.37
CA GLN A 95 4.96 10.62 7.11
C GLN A 95 3.98 10.98 5.99
N LEU A 96 3.93 10.18 4.92
CA LEU A 96 2.97 10.38 3.83
C LEU A 96 1.54 10.15 4.33
N THR A 97 1.29 9.09 5.10
CA THR A 97 -0.02 8.81 5.71
C THR A 97 -0.48 9.96 6.61
N GLU A 98 0.39 10.43 7.50
CA GLU A 98 0.10 11.54 8.40
C GLU A 98 -0.20 12.85 7.65
N ALA A 99 0.56 13.15 6.59
CA ALA A 99 0.35 14.35 5.80
C ALA A 99 -1.00 14.34 5.08
N VAL A 100 -1.37 13.20 4.48
CA VAL A 100 -2.67 13.03 3.83
C VAL A 100 -3.80 13.09 4.86
N ALA A 101 -3.69 12.38 5.99
CA ALA A 101 -4.70 12.40 7.05
C ALA A 101 -4.89 13.79 7.68
N ARG A 102 -3.80 14.55 7.84
CA ARG A 102 -3.87 15.92 8.35
C ARG A 102 -4.57 16.86 7.36
N ARG A 103 -4.37 16.64 6.07
CA ARG A 103 -4.98 17.48 5.03
C ARG A 103 -6.45 17.15 4.81
N TRP A 104 -6.85 15.87 4.96
CA TRP A 104 -8.23 15.38 4.82
C TRP A 104 -8.65 14.61 6.08
N PRO A 105 -8.91 15.31 7.19
CA PRO A 105 -9.24 14.67 8.47
C PRO A 105 -10.57 13.90 8.45
N GLU A 106 -11.42 14.15 7.45
CA GLU A 106 -12.64 13.38 7.22
C GLU A 106 -12.37 11.96 6.66
N ALA A 107 -11.15 11.67 6.23
CA ALA A 107 -10.71 10.36 5.73
C ALA A 107 -9.54 9.84 6.58
N PRO A 108 -9.78 9.47 7.85
CA PRO A 108 -8.72 8.94 8.70
C PRO A 108 -8.26 7.57 8.19
N PRO A 109 -6.98 7.20 8.40
CA PRO A 109 -6.48 5.88 8.06
C PRO A 109 -7.35 4.77 8.65
N TYR A 110 -7.66 3.74 7.84
CA TYR A 110 -8.51 2.61 8.24
C TYR A 110 -9.87 3.03 8.83
N ALA A 111 -10.46 4.11 8.30
CA ALA A 111 -11.71 4.71 8.81
C ALA A 111 -11.66 5.07 10.31
N GLY A 112 -10.47 5.28 10.87
CA GLY A 112 -10.26 5.56 12.29
C GLY A 112 -10.30 4.34 13.21
N GLU A 113 -10.33 3.13 12.66
CA GLU A 113 -10.34 1.89 13.46
C GLU A 113 -8.95 1.56 14.04
N VAL A 114 -7.88 2.17 13.52
CA VAL A 114 -6.48 1.94 13.94
C VAL A 114 -5.85 3.26 14.36
N GLU A 115 -5.42 3.35 15.61
CA GLU A 115 -4.89 4.60 16.19
C GLU A 115 -3.49 4.93 15.63
N ASP A 116 -2.58 3.92 15.56
CA ASP A 116 -1.22 4.06 15.05
C ASP A 116 -0.98 3.03 13.92
N PRO A 117 -1.35 3.33 12.67
CA PRO A 117 -1.18 2.37 11.59
C PRO A 117 0.30 2.11 11.28
N ILE A 118 0.70 0.85 11.36
CA ILE A 118 2.06 0.41 11.02
C ILE A 118 2.14 0.18 9.51
N PRO A 119 3.09 0.79 8.78
CA PRO A 119 3.31 0.52 7.37
C PRO A 119 3.61 -0.95 7.13
N HIS A 120 2.87 -1.58 6.22
CA HIS A 120 3.03 -3.01 5.92
C HIS A 120 2.57 -3.34 4.50
N LEU A 121 3.18 -4.37 3.92
CA LEU A 121 2.77 -4.94 2.65
C LEU A 121 2.12 -6.30 2.92
N THR A 122 0.79 -6.38 2.83
CA THR A 122 0.04 -7.60 3.09
C THR A 122 0.33 -8.67 2.04
N VAL A 123 0.74 -9.86 2.50
CA VAL A 123 0.97 -11.04 1.67
C VAL A 123 -0.23 -11.99 1.72
N ALA A 124 -0.72 -12.32 2.92
CA ALA A 124 -1.83 -13.25 3.09
C ALA A 124 -2.75 -12.86 4.25
N VAL A 125 -4.01 -13.26 4.17
CA VAL A 125 -5.03 -13.00 5.18
C VAL A 125 -5.78 -14.30 5.52
N GLY A 126 -6.05 -14.53 6.81
CA GLY A 126 -6.92 -15.60 7.28
C GLY A 126 -6.35 -17.00 7.14
N GLN A 127 -5.02 -17.15 7.07
CA GLN A 127 -4.38 -18.45 6.93
C GLN A 127 -4.06 -19.07 8.29
N ASP A 128 -4.05 -20.41 8.32
CA ASP A 128 -3.63 -21.17 9.51
C ASP A 128 -2.10 -21.07 9.73
N PRO A 129 -1.60 -21.32 10.96
CA PRO A 129 -0.17 -21.15 11.28
C PRO A 129 0.76 -22.07 10.48
N ALA A 130 0.31 -23.25 10.05
CA ALA A 130 1.15 -24.17 9.27
C ALA A 130 1.34 -23.62 7.86
N THR A 131 0.25 -23.14 7.23
CA THR A 131 0.28 -22.48 5.93
C THR A 131 1.17 -21.23 5.97
N VAL A 132 1.07 -20.39 7.03
CA VAL A 132 1.92 -19.20 7.20
C VAL A 132 3.39 -19.60 7.31
N THR A 133 3.72 -20.62 8.10
CA THR A 133 5.09 -21.13 8.26
C THR A 133 5.67 -21.60 6.93
N ASP A 134 4.91 -22.33 6.13
CA ASP A 134 5.33 -22.80 4.81
C ASP A 134 5.55 -21.62 3.86
N MET A 135 4.68 -20.62 3.89
CA MET A 135 4.83 -19.41 3.07
C MET A 135 6.09 -18.63 3.42
N ILE A 136 6.35 -18.39 4.71
CA ILE A 136 7.56 -17.69 5.18
C ILE A 136 8.81 -18.45 4.73
N ARG A 137 8.87 -19.76 4.96
CA ARG A 137 10.01 -20.60 4.55
C ARG A 137 10.30 -20.45 3.05
N ASP A 138 9.26 -20.55 2.22
CA ASP A 138 9.41 -20.52 0.78
C ASP A 138 9.71 -19.10 0.25
N ALA A 139 9.16 -18.08 0.90
CA ALA A 139 9.28 -16.69 0.48
C ALA A 139 10.57 -16.01 0.99
N THR A 140 11.20 -16.54 2.04
CA THR A 140 12.43 -15.98 2.61
C THR A 140 13.59 -15.92 1.59
N ALA A 141 13.58 -16.82 0.59
CA ALA A 141 14.59 -16.80 -0.48
C ALA A 141 14.55 -15.53 -1.36
N TYR A 142 13.47 -14.75 -1.32
CA TYR A 142 13.32 -13.50 -2.06
C TYR A 142 13.71 -12.27 -1.24
N LEU A 143 14.11 -12.44 0.03
CA LEU A 143 14.49 -11.34 0.91
C LEU A 143 16.03 -11.19 1.00
N PRO A 144 16.57 -9.98 1.25
CA PRO A 144 15.82 -8.73 1.33
C PRO A 144 15.29 -8.27 -0.03
N LEU A 145 14.07 -7.73 -0.06
CA LEU A 145 13.48 -7.14 -1.23
C LEU A 145 13.71 -5.64 -1.19
N VAL A 146 14.30 -5.08 -2.24
CA VAL A 146 14.60 -3.65 -2.36
C VAL A 146 13.78 -3.08 -3.50
N SER A 147 13.06 -1.99 -3.24
CA SER A 147 12.20 -1.32 -4.21
C SER A 147 12.45 0.18 -4.22
N TRP A 148 12.50 0.77 -5.42
CA TRP A 148 12.50 2.22 -5.57
C TRP A 148 11.07 2.75 -5.54
N ILE A 149 10.80 3.62 -4.58
CA ILE A 149 9.50 4.25 -4.39
C ILE A 149 9.52 5.64 -5.00
N GLY A 150 8.93 5.78 -6.18
CA GLY A 150 8.87 7.04 -6.93
C GLY A 150 7.47 7.62 -7.07
N GLU A 151 6.43 6.89 -6.68
CA GLU A 151 5.05 7.31 -6.87
C GLU A 151 4.10 6.67 -5.86
N ALA A 152 3.00 7.31 -5.60
CA ALA A 152 1.81 6.73 -5.00
C ALA A 152 0.69 6.64 -6.05
N TRP A 153 -0.30 5.79 -5.82
CA TRP A 153 -1.45 5.64 -6.70
C TRP A 153 -2.73 5.95 -5.95
N LEU A 154 -3.60 6.70 -6.61
CA LEU A 154 -4.99 6.80 -6.24
C LEU A 154 -5.75 5.70 -6.96
N LEU A 155 -6.38 4.82 -6.20
CA LEU A 155 -7.24 3.75 -6.69
C LEU A 155 -8.70 4.10 -6.44
N TRP A 156 -9.61 3.52 -7.24
CA TRP A 156 -11.05 3.56 -7.00
C TRP A 156 -11.67 2.18 -7.18
N PHE A 157 -12.72 1.91 -6.43
CA PHE A 157 -13.42 0.62 -6.39
C PHE A 157 -14.75 0.72 -7.13
N ASP A 158 -15.02 -0.16 -8.08
CA ASP A 158 -16.26 -0.19 -8.87
C ASP A 158 -17.37 -1.05 -8.22
N GLY A 159 -17.07 -1.68 -7.08
CA GLY A 159 -17.93 -2.65 -6.39
C GLY A 159 -17.46 -4.10 -6.58
N ARG A 160 -16.45 -4.34 -7.43
CA ARG A 160 -15.84 -5.67 -7.70
C ARG A 160 -14.34 -5.62 -7.79
N THR A 161 -13.78 -4.62 -8.47
CA THR A 161 -12.35 -4.48 -8.74
C THR A 161 -11.86 -3.06 -8.46
N TRP A 162 -10.58 -2.98 -8.17
CA TRP A 162 -9.88 -1.72 -8.03
C TRP A 162 -9.22 -1.34 -9.34
N SER A 163 -9.32 -0.08 -9.70
CA SER A 163 -8.66 0.50 -10.88
C SER A 163 -7.89 1.75 -10.48
N ARG A 164 -6.80 2.03 -11.19
CA ARG A 164 -5.99 3.22 -10.94
C ARG A 164 -6.67 4.45 -11.55
N ALA A 165 -7.04 5.41 -10.70
CA ALA A 165 -7.62 6.70 -11.09
C ALA A 165 -6.53 7.74 -11.40
N ALA A 166 -5.42 7.75 -10.64
CA ALA A 166 -4.32 8.67 -10.88
C ALA A 166 -2.98 8.09 -10.40
N VAL A 167 -1.89 8.56 -11.02
CA VAL A 167 -0.52 8.41 -10.54
C VAL A 167 -0.12 9.72 -9.87
N LEU A 168 0.48 9.64 -8.70
CA LEU A 168 0.90 10.74 -7.85
C LEU A 168 2.42 10.66 -7.67
N PRO A 169 3.21 11.35 -8.51
CA PRO A 169 4.67 11.26 -8.42
C PRO A 169 5.21 11.85 -7.11
N LEU A 170 6.19 11.18 -6.50
CA LEU A 170 7.03 11.77 -5.45
C LEU A 170 8.07 12.70 -6.08
N GLY A 171 8.51 13.70 -5.33
CA GLY A 171 9.54 14.64 -5.78
C GLY A 171 10.89 13.95 -6.01
N GLY A 172 11.55 14.27 -7.13
CA GLY A 172 12.81 13.65 -7.50
C GLY A 172 12.70 12.17 -7.90
N ALA A 173 11.53 11.76 -8.40
CA ALA A 173 11.23 10.36 -8.75
C ALA A 173 12.14 9.76 -9.82
N GLU A 174 12.83 10.57 -10.62
CA GLU A 174 13.82 10.07 -11.57
C GLU A 174 15.00 9.43 -10.82
N ARG A 175 15.23 8.13 -11.03
CA ARG A 175 16.47 7.48 -10.60
C ARG A 175 17.63 8.20 -11.30
N SER A 176 18.52 8.83 -10.53
CA SER A 176 19.82 9.17 -11.09
C SER A 176 20.48 7.87 -11.58
N PRO A 177 20.87 7.77 -12.86
CA PRO A 177 21.59 6.60 -13.33
C PRO A 177 22.87 6.46 -12.49
N ARG A 178 23.06 5.28 -11.88
CA ARG A 178 24.33 4.89 -11.23
C ARG A 178 25.35 4.56 -12.27
#